data_34f02ccbe7971a5820513f31fe745580
#
_entry.id   34f02ccbe7971a5820513f31fe745580
#
_cell.length_a   1.000
_cell.length_b   1.000
_cell.length_c   1.000
_cell.angle_alpha   90.00
_cell.angle_beta   90.00
_cell.angle_gamma   90.00
#
_symmetry.space_group_name_H-M   'P 1'
#
loop_
_entity.id
_entity.type
_entity.pdbx_description
1 polymer ?
#
loop_
_entity_poly.entity_id
_entity_poly.type
_entity_poly.pdbx_seq_one_letter_code
_entity_poly.pdbx_strand_id
1 'polypeptide(L)'
;IGDASAIWDDSENGFKSIPQNGDYSIRHDSLYLHYTSNNTLFGTQFHHLPDSNGKPRVLDASSDIMGVPLDVSAHDLIYAGAQKNLGPSGVTVVILSPWAMERVPKDIPTMLDYSVHSSKGSLFNTPNTFGIFVLDRVFSWIERNGGLEGAISRNKAKSDLLYKELDRSKFWIPHANKDCRSVMNVTWRLPSIELEEKFLQESLEAGLGGLKGHRSVGGIRASLYNGCPIESVEALVR
;
A
#
# COMPACT_ATOMS: atom_id res chain seq x y z
N ILE A 1 -13.29 -4.83 -21.73
CA ILE A 1 -12.02 -4.19 -21.63
C ILE A 1 -10.90 -5.23 -21.79
N GLY A 2 -10.72 -6.19 -20.96
CA GLY A 2 -9.70 -7.23 -21.10
C GLY A 2 -10.09 -8.50 -20.35
N ASP A 3 -9.37 -9.59 -20.62
CA ASP A 3 -9.50 -10.84 -19.89
C ASP A 3 -8.50 -10.81 -18.71
N ALA A 4 -9.01 -10.87 -17.49
CA ALA A 4 -8.20 -10.87 -16.26
C ALA A 4 -8.47 -12.16 -15.49
N SER A 5 -7.40 -12.81 -15.02
CA SER A 5 -7.48 -14.00 -14.18
C SER A 5 -6.64 -13.83 -12.92
N ALA A 6 -7.20 -14.21 -11.78
CA ALA A 6 -6.41 -14.36 -10.57
C ALA A 6 -5.54 -15.63 -10.71
N ILE A 7 -4.23 -15.45 -10.59
CA ILE A 7 -3.27 -16.56 -10.68
C ILE A 7 -2.90 -17.11 -9.30
N TRP A 8 -3.29 -16.40 -8.26
CA TRP A 8 -3.16 -16.81 -6.88
C TRP A 8 -4.27 -16.16 -6.03
N ASP A 9 -4.79 -16.89 -5.07
CA ASP A 9 -5.85 -16.45 -4.15
C ASP A 9 -5.68 -17.14 -2.79
N ASP A 10 -5.74 -16.36 -1.71
CA ASP A 10 -5.66 -16.86 -0.32
C ASP A 10 -7.00 -16.67 0.43
N SER A 11 -8.11 -16.54 -0.30
CA SER A 11 -9.43 -16.29 0.29
C SER A 11 -9.86 -17.38 1.27
N GLU A 12 -9.55 -18.63 0.99
CA GLU A 12 -9.83 -19.78 1.87
C GLU A 12 -9.13 -19.68 3.23
N ASN A 13 -7.94 -19.03 3.27
CA ASN A 13 -7.19 -18.77 4.50
C ASN A 13 -7.46 -17.38 5.08
N GLY A 14 -8.37 -16.61 4.48
CA GLY A 14 -8.72 -15.26 4.91
C GLY A 14 -7.67 -14.20 4.56
N PHE A 15 -6.89 -14.39 3.48
CA PHE A 15 -5.87 -13.44 2.99
C PHE A 15 -4.76 -13.14 4.02
N LYS A 16 -4.24 -14.18 4.67
CA LYS A 16 -3.18 -14.07 5.69
C LYS A 16 -1.78 -14.15 5.13
N SER A 17 -1.63 -14.59 3.88
CA SER A 17 -0.35 -14.81 3.21
C SER A 17 -0.28 -14.08 1.87
N ILE A 18 0.90 -14.10 1.28
CA ILE A 18 1.20 -13.70 -0.10
C ILE A 18 1.88 -14.88 -0.80
N PRO A 19 1.80 -15.00 -2.13
CA PRO A 19 2.49 -16.07 -2.84
C PRO A 19 3.99 -15.86 -2.80
N GLN A 20 4.73 -16.97 -2.71
CA GLN A 20 6.16 -16.98 -3.01
C GLN A 20 6.38 -17.23 -4.51
N ASN A 21 7.58 -16.93 -4.99
CA ASN A 21 7.94 -17.26 -6.36
C ASN A 21 7.89 -18.79 -6.54
N GLY A 22 7.05 -19.24 -7.49
CA GLY A 22 6.78 -20.66 -7.73
C GLY A 22 5.40 -21.13 -7.24
N ASP A 23 4.68 -20.39 -6.41
CA ASP A 23 3.33 -20.74 -5.94
C ASP A 23 2.25 -20.49 -7.00
N TYR A 24 2.59 -19.82 -8.09
CA TYR A 24 1.65 -19.47 -9.17
C TYR A 24 2.29 -19.69 -10.54
N SER A 25 1.45 -19.77 -11.56
CA SER A 25 1.86 -19.87 -12.95
C SER A 25 1.20 -18.76 -13.77
N ILE A 26 2.01 -18.08 -14.60
CA ILE A 26 1.52 -17.03 -15.49
C ILE A 26 1.20 -17.65 -16.85
N ARG A 27 -0.01 -17.41 -17.34
CA ARG A 27 -0.44 -17.88 -18.68
C ARG A 27 0.51 -17.33 -19.74
N HIS A 28 0.81 -18.15 -20.74
CA HIS A 28 1.71 -17.77 -21.84
C HIS A 28 1.20 -16.54 -22.60
N ASP A 29 -0.10 -16.42 -22.79
CA ASP A 29 -0.79 -15.34 -23.50
C ASP A 29 -1.05 -14.09 -22.65
N SER A 30 -0.67 -14.07 -21.35
CA SER A 30 -0.78 -12.89 -20.51
C SER A 30 0.07 -11.75 -21.01
N LEU A 31 -0.46 -10.53 -21.03
CA LEU A 31 0.26 -9.33 -21.45
C LEU A 31 1.14 -8.77 -20.34
N TYR A 32 0.72 -8.86 -19.08
CA TYR A 32 1.45 -8.37 -17.91
C TYR A 32 1.01 -9.12 -16.64
N LEU A 33 1.83 -9.05 -15.62
CA LEU A 33 1.50 -9.41 -14.25
C LEU A 33 1.10 -8.15 -13.49
N HIS A 34 -0.10 -8.13 -12.91
CA HIS A 34 -0.51 -7.09 -11.98
C HIS A 34 -0.47 -7.60 -10.53
N TYR A 35 0.03 -6.77 -9.61
CA TYR A 35 -0.05 -7.03 -8.18
C TYR A 35 -0.13 -5.74 -7.38
N THR A 36 -0.58 -5.85 -6.12
CA THR A 36 -0.60 -4.77 -5.14
C THR A 36 0.48 -5.06 -4.10
N SER A 37 1.47 -4.18 -3.95
CA SER A 37 2.61 -4.41 -3.06
C SER A 37 2.23 -4.55 -1.60
N ASN A 38 1.21 -3.80 -1.15
CA ASN A 38 0.75 -3.79 0.23
C ASN A 38 -0.77 -3.80 0.32
N ASN A 39 -1.33 -4.84 0.91
CA ASN A 39 -2.76 -4.96 1.13
C ASN A 39 -3.19 -4.17 2.37
N THR A 40 -3.82 -3.03 2.14
CA THR A 40 -4.28 -2.11 3.20
C THR A 40 -5.32 -2.72 4.15
N LEU A 41 -6.10 -3.70 3.68
CA LEU A 41 -7.23 -4.27 4.42
C LEU A 41 -6.80 -5.39 5.36
N PHE A 42 -5.91 -6.26 4.88
CA PHE A 42 -5.49 -7.46 5.58
C PHE A 42 -4.10 -7.33 6.21
N GLY A 43 -3.33 -6.29 5.84
CA GLY A 43 -2.01 -6.04 6.40
C GLY A 43 -0.94 -7.02 5.91
N THR A 44 -1.11 -7.57 4.70
CA THR A 44 -0.08 -8.36 4.02
C THR A 44 0.70 -7.49 3.05
N GLN A 45 2.00 -7.74 2.90
CA GLN A 45 2.91 -6.95 2.06
C GLN A 45 3.93 -7.86 1.38
N PHE A 46 4.21 -7.60 0.11
CA PHE A 46 5.30 -8.23 -0.60
C PHE A 46 6.65 -7.68 -0.14
N HIS A 47 7.52 -8.56 0.35
CA HIS A 47 8.90 -8.26 0.72
C HIS A 47 9.90 -8.77 -0.33
N HIS A 48 9.40 -9.27 -1.44
CA HIS A 48 10.16 -9.72 -2.59
C HIS A 48 9.49 -9.25 -3.88
N LEU A 49 10.24 -9.20 -4.95
CA LEU A 49 9.70 -8.93 -6.28
C LEU A 49 9.03 -10.19 -6.82
N PRO A 50 7.71 -10.18 -7.13
CA PRO A 50 7.05 -11.33 -7.72
C PRO A 50 7.69 -11.71 -9.07
N ASP A 51 7.93 -13.01 -9.28
CA ASP A 51 8.41 -13.47 -10.58
C ASP A 51 7.32 -13.30 -11.63
N SER A 52 7.65 -12.56 -12.69
CA SER A 52 6.73 -12.30 -13.79
C SER A 52 6.92 -13.24 -14.98
N ASN A 53 7.85 -14.18 -14.88
CA ASN A 53 8.23 -15.05 -16.00
C ASN A 53 8.53 -14.24 -17.28
N GLY A 54 9.26 -13.12 -17.13
CA GLY A 54 9.60 -12.20 -18.22
C GLY A 54 8.46 -11.33 -18.73
N LYS A 55 7.27 -11.38 -18.13
CA LYS A 55 6.16 -10.48 -18.47
C LYS A 55 6.36 -9.11 -17.82
N PRO A 56 5.90 -8.02 -18.45
CA PRO A 56 5.84 -6.71 -17.84
C PRO A 56 5.12 -6.72 -16.49
N ARG A 57 5.56 -5.88 -15.54
CA ARG A 57 4.94 -5.76 -14.22
C ARG A 57 4.15 -4.46 -14.10
N VAL A 58 2.94 -4.59 -13.61
CA VAL A 58 2.06 -3.46 -13.25
C VAL A 58 1.83 -3.51 -11.75
N LEU A 59 2.15 -2.42 -11.07
CA LEU A 59 2.15 -2.35 -9.60
C LEU A 59 1.18 -1.29 -9.09
N ASP A 60 0.30 -1.68 -8.17
CA ASP A 60 -0.37 -0.78 -7.24
C ASP A 60 0.49 -0.60 -5.99
N ALA A 61 1.11 0.57 -5.83
CA ALA A 61 1.91 0.94 -4.68
C ALA A 61 1.23 1.99 -3.79
N SER A 62 -0.09 2.15 -3.88
CA SER A 62 -0.83 3.25 -3.23
C SER A 62 -0.61 3.31 -1.72
N SER A 63 -0.38 2.19 -1.04
CA SER A 63 -0.29 2.18 0.42
C SER A 63 1.14 2.08 0.98
N ASP A 64 2.16 1.93 0.13
CA ASP A 64 3.54 1.78 0.59
C ASP A 64 4.59 2.53 -0.23
N ILE A 65 4.23 3.15 -1.35
CA ILE A 65 5.14 4.01 -2.12
C ILE A 65 5.82 5.05 -1.21
N MET A 66 7.13 5.27 -1.39
CA MET A 66 7.95 6.17 -0.53
C MET A 66 8.00 5.75 0.95
N GLY A 67 7.61 4.53 1.28
CA GLY A 67 7.64 3.99 2.64
C GLY A 67 8.44 2.71 2.76
N VAL A 68 8.72 2.05 1.63
CA VAL A 68 9.49 0.81 1.49
C VAL A 68 10.43 0.91 0.29
N PRO A 69 11.46 0.04 0.19
CA PRO A 69 12.28 -0.05 -1.01
C PRO A 69 11.42 -0.41 -2.23
N LEU A 70 11.65 0.28 -3.34
CA LEU A 70 10.96 0.02 -4.59
C LEU A 70 11.96 0.15 -5.75
N ASP A 71 12.20 -0.95 -6.47
CA ASP A 71 12.93 -0.91 -7.73
C ASP A 71 11.98 -0.50 -8.86
N VAL A 72 12.01 0.79 -9.21
CA VAL A 72 11.18 1.34 -10.29
C VAL A 72 11.53 0.69 -11.64
N SER A 73 12.79 0.34 -11.87
CA SER A 73 13.25 -0.23 -13.14
C SER A 73 12.75 -1.65 -13.40
N ALA A 74 12.31 -2.34 -12.34
CA ALA A 74 11.73 -3.69 -12.44
C ALA A 74 10.24 -3.68 -12.84
N HIS A 75 9.63 -2.50 -13.05
CA HIS A 75 8.21 -2.36 -13.35
C HIS A 75 7.98 -1.54 -14.62
N ASP A 76 6.93 -1.90 -15.35
CA ASP A 76 6.54 -1.20 -16.57
C ASP A 76 5.46 -0.14 -16.34
N LEU A 77 4.65 -0.35 -15.31
CA LEU A 77 3.71 0.64 -14.82
C LEU A 77 3.62 0.56 -13.29
N ILE A 78 3.76 1.69 -12.63
CA ILE A 78 3.51 1.84 -11.20
C ILE A 78 2.45 2.92 -11.03
N TYR A 79 1.45 2.68 -10.21
CA TYR A 79 0.51 3.74 -9.84
C TYR A 79 0.30 3.79 -8.34
N ALA A 80 0.01 4.98 -7.85
CA ALA A 80 -0.23 5.24 -6.42
C ALA A 80 -1.19 6.41 -6.23
N GLY A 81 -2.32 6.16 -5.61
CA GLY A 81 -3.17 7.21 -5.07
C GLY A 81 -2.49 7.87 -3.87
N ALA A 82 -2.39 9.21 -3.88
CA ALA A 82 -1.61 9.94 -2.87
C ALA A 82 -2.19 9.89 -1.45
N GLN A 83 -3.49 9.67 -1.31
CA GLN A 83 -4.25 9.81 -0.05
C GLN A 83 -3.82 8.89 1.11
N LYS A 84 -2.92 7.96 0.88
CA LYS A 84 -2.40 7.05 1.92
C LYS A 84 -1.03 7.53 2.41
N ASN A 85 -0.01 7.42 1.58
CA ASN A 85 1.37 7.63 2.02
C ASN A 85 2.04 8.89 1.43
N LEU A 86 1.50 9.46 0.36
CA LEU A 86 2.11 10.60 -0.32
C LEU A 86 1.48 11.96 0.03
N GLY A 87 0.27 12.00 0.55
CA GLY A 87 -0.38 13.29 0.84
C GLY A 87 -1.90 13.27 0.71
N PRO A 88 -2.51 14.21 -0.01
CA PRO A 88 -3.95 14.40 -0.04
C PRO A 88 -4.63 13.47 -1.05
N SER A 89 -5.94 13.30 -0.90
CA SER A 89 -6.79 12.68 -1.91
C SER A 89 -6.87 13.54 -3.18
N GLY A 90 -7.23 12.90 -4.30
CA GLY A 90 -7.45 13.59 -5.58
C GLY A 90 -6.18 13.82 -6.40
N VAL A 91 -5.05 13.21 -6.02
CA VAL A 91 -3.82 13.11 -6.82
C VAL A 91 -3.44 11.65 -6.95
N THR A 92 -3.05 11.25 -8.16
CA THR A 92 -2.51 9.92 -8.44
C THR A 92 -1.18 10.07 -9.17
N VAL A 93 -0.15 9.42 -8.66
CA VAL A 93 1.15 9.31 -9.35
C VAL A 93 1.12 8.08 -10.24
N VAL A 94 1.54 8.23 -11.49
CA VAL A 94 1.70 7.11 -12.43
C VAL A 94 3.09 7.20 -13.05
N ILE A 95 3.85 6.11 -12.99
CA ILE A 95 5.17 5.97 -13.58
C ILE A 95 5.07 4.93 -14.70
N LEU A 96 5.48 5.29 -15.90
CA LEU A 96 5.35 4.49 -17.10
C LEU A 96 6.71 4.24 -17.72
N SER A 97 7.01 2.97 -18.03
CA SER A 97 8.16 2.61 -18.87
C SER A 97 7.90 2.97 -20.34
N PRO A 98 8.94 3.02 -21.19
CA PRO A 98 8.75 3.12 -22.64
C PRO A 98 7.84 2.03 -23.19
N TRP A 99 7.96 0.81 -22.69
CA TRP A 99 7.10 -0.31 -23.08
C TRP A 99 5.61 -0.01 -22.85
N ALA A 100 5.26 0.56 -21.70
CA ALA A 100 3.88 0.91 -21.37
C ALA A 100 3.37 2.07 -22.25
N MET A 101 4.19 3.08 -22.47
CA MET A 101 3.85 4.24 -23.31
C MET A 101 3.59 3.86 -24.77
N GLU A 102 4.36 2.95 -25.34
CA GLU A 102 4.17 2.45 -26.72
C GLU A 102 2.84 1.70 -26.92
N ARG A 103 2.24 1.23 -25.82
CA ARG A 103 1.02 0.40 -25.80
C ARG A 103 -0.23 1.15 -25.40
N VAL A 104 -0.14 2.47 -25.24
CA VAL A 104 -1.34 3.28 -25.00
C VAL A 104 -2.27 3.17 -26.21
N PRO A 105 -3.53 2.72 -26.03
CA PRO A 105 -4.49 2.61 -27.13
C PRO A 105 -4.80 3.99 -27.72
N LYS A 106 -5.04 4.04 -29.04
CA LYS A 106 -5.30 5.31 -29.74
C LYS A 106 -6.76 5.77 -29.68
N ASP A 107 -7.69 4.83 -29.57
CA ASP A 107 -9.13 5.10 -29.65
C ASP A 107 -9.82 4.97 -28.29
N ILE A 108 -9.27 5.69 -27.30
CA ILE A 108 -9.82 5.75 -25.94
C ILE A 108 -10.19 7.18 -25.56
N PRO A 109 -11.07 7.39 -24.58
CA PRO A 109 -11.38 8.73 -24.08
C PRO A 109 -10.11 9.47 -23.66
N THR A 110 -10.01 10.74 -24.06
CA THR A 110 -8.82 11.59 -23.87
C THR A 110 -8.25 11.54 -22.45
N MET A 111 -9.10 11.53 -21.43
CA MET A 111 -8.66 11.50 -20.03
C MET A 111 -8.09 10.16 -19.57
N LEU A 112 -8.27 9.10 -20.35
CA LEU A 112 -7.69 7.77 -20.12
C LEU A 112 -6.41 7.54 -20.95
N ASP A 113 -6.08 8.50 -21.83
CA ASP A 113 -4.92 8.43 -22.71
C ASP A 113 -3.67 9.00 -22.04
N TYR A 114 -2.78 8.13 -21.59
CA TYR A 114 -1.51 8.53 -20.97
C TYR A 114 -0.59 9.31 -21.91
N SER A 115 -0.71 9.14 -23.25
CA SER A 115 0.08 9.92 -24.19
C SER A 115 -0.28 11.40 -24.18
N VAL A 116 -1.56 11.71 -23.99
CA VAL A 116 -2.06 13.08 -23.81
C VAL A 116 -1.49 13.70 -22.53
N HIS A 117 -1.57 12.99 -21.42
CA HIS A 117 -1.03 13.47 -20.14
C HIS A 117 0.47 13.67 -20.22
N SER A 118 1.22 12.72 -20.77
CA SER A 118 2.67 12.81 -20.94
C SER A 118 3.09 13.98 -21.81
N SER A 119 2.46 14.15 -22.99
CA SER A 119 2.78 15.24 -23.93
C SER A 119 2.49 16.65 -23.38
N LYS A 120 1.64 16.76 -22.37
CA LYS A 120 1.26 18.04 -21.74
C LYS A 120 1.86 18.21 -20.34
N GLY A 121 2.84 17.40 -19.95
CA GLY A 121 3.46 17.45 -18.63
C GLY A 121 2.45 17.32 -17.48
N SER A 122 1.45 16.44 -17.65
CA SER A 122 0.31 16.23 -16.73
C SER A 122 -0.63 17.44 -16.58
N LEU A 123 -0.55 18.43 -17.47
CA LEU A 123 -1.35 19.67 -17.43
C LEU A 123 -2.28 19.79 -18.65
N PHE A 124 -2.86 18.67 -19.11
CA PHE A 124 -3.84 18.70 -20.20
C PHE A 124 -5.08 19.52 -19.83
N ASN A 125 -5.52 19.40 -18.59
CA ASN A 125 -6.57 20.22 -17.97
C ASN A 125 -6.02 20.89 -16.71
N THR A 126 -6.77 21.80 -16.11
CA THR A 126 -6.44 22.36 -14.80
C THR A 126 -6.43 21.26 -13.75
N PRO A 127 -5.28 20.96 -13.13
CA PRO A 127 -5.17 19.87 -12.20
C PRO A 127 -5.66 20.26 -10.80
N ASN A 128 -5.68 19.29 -9.86
CA ASN A 128 -5.81 19.56 -8.43
C ASN A 128 -4.55 20.28 -7.91
N THR A 129 -4.46 21.59 -8.16
CA THR A 129 -3.28 22.41 -7.87
C THR A 129 -2.90 22.36 -6.39
N PHE A 130 -3.89 22.45 -5.49
CA PHE A 130 -3.64 22.35 -4.05
C PHE A 130 -3.10 20.98 -3.65
N GLY A 131 -3.67 19.91 -4.20
CA GLY A 131 -3.18 18.54 -3.94
C GLY A 131 -1.74 18.34 -4.42
N ILE A 132 -1.38 18.86 -5.60
CA ILE A 132 -0.01 18.79 -6.13
C ILE A 132 0.94 19.63 -5.25
N PHE A 133 0.53 20.80 -4.79
CA PHE A 133 1.32 21.62 -3.86
C PHE A 133 1.59 20.86 -2.54
N VAL A 134 0.57 20.23 -1.97
CA VAL A 134 0.76 19.44 -0.73
C VAL A 134 1.67 18.25 -0.99
N LEU A 135 1.54 17.55 -2.13
CA LEU A 135 2.42 16.46 -2.52
C LEU A 135 3.89 16.89 -2.58
N ASP A 136 4.18 18.04 -3.19
CA ASP A 136 5.52 18.64 -3.22
C ASP A 136 6.06 18.93 -1.81
N ARG A 137 5.21 19.43 -0.91
CA ARG A 137 5.61 19.64 0.50
C ARG A 137 5.92 18.32 1.22
N VAL A 138 5.17 17.26 0.96
CA VAL A 138 5.44 15.92 1.51
C VAL A 138 6.77 15.39 0.98
N PHE A 139 7.05 15.50 -0.31
CA PHE A 139 8.36 15.10 -0.87
C PHE A 139 9.52 15.87 -0.24
N SER A 140 9.39 17.22 -0.15
CA SER A 140 10.37 18.06 0.51
C SER A 140 10.57 17.70 1.99
N TRP A 141 9.51 17.25 2.68
CA TRP A 141 9.61 16.78 4.06
C TRP A 141 10.35 15.46 4.14
N ILE A 142 10.06 14.50 3.24
CA ILE A 142 10.77 13.22 3.18
C ILE A 142 12.27 13.45 2.95
N GLU A 143 12.64 14.30 1.97
CA GLU A 143 14.03 14.63 1.67
C GLU A 143 14.77 15.19 2.90
N ARG A 144 14.18 16.20 3.56
CA ARG A 144 14.78 16.81 4.75
C ARG A 144 14.89 15.88 5.95
N ASN A 145 14.12 14.79 5.97
CA ASN A 145 14.12 13.81 7.06
C ASN A 145 14.82 12.49 6.67
N GLY A 146 15.88 12.58 5.88
CA GLY A 146 16.75 11.44 5.52
C GLY A 146 16.31 10.70 4.26
N GLY A 147 15.47 11.30 3.41
CA GLY A 147 15.05 10.72 2.16
C GLY A 147 14.25 9.43 2.32
N LEU A 148 14.31 8.59 1.30
CA LEU A 148 13.63 7.29 1.30
C LEU A 148 14.15 6.36 2.40
N GLU A 149 15.46 6.31 2.63
CA GLU A 149 16.07 5.47 3.68
C GLU A 149 15.59 5.87 5.08
N GLY A 150 15.50 7.18 5.33
CA GLY A 150 14.93 7.70 6.58
C GLY A 150 13.45 7.33 6.75
N ALA A 151 12.64 7.39 5.68
CA ALA A 151 11.25 6.96 5.72
C ALA A 151 11.12 5.46 6.01
N ILE A 152 11.90 4.61 5.32
CA ILE A 152 11.95 3.16 5.54
C ILE A 152 12.30 2.83 6.99
N SER A 153 13.36 3.46 7.52
CA SER A 153 13.81 3.24 8.90
C SER A 153 12.73 3.62 9.92
N ARG A 154 12.08 4.78 9.75
CA ARG A 154 10.97 5.21 10.64
C ARG A 154 9.77 4.26 10.58
N ASN A 155 9.37 3.83 9.37
CA ASN A 155 8.23 2.94 9.21
C ASN A 155 8.51 1.57 9.82
N LYS A 156 9.73 1.05 9.63
CA LYS A 156 10.16 -0.19 10.28
C LYS A 156 10.14 -0.08 11.80
N ALA A 157 10.67 1.00 12.37
CA ALA A 157 10.65 1.20 13.82
C ALA A 157 9.23 1.22 14.40
N LYS A 158 8.28 1.88 13.72
CA LYS A 158 6.87 1.91 14.11
C LYS A 158 6.23 0.53 14.06
N SER A 159 6.40 -0.19 12.96
CA SER A 159 5.82 -1.52 12.81
C SER A 159 6.42 -2.54 13.77
N ASP A 160 7.74 -2.53 13.96
CA ASP A 160 8.44 -3.41 14.90
C ASP A 160 7.93 -3.20 16.33
N LEU A 161 7.73 -1.94 16.74
CA LEU A 161 7.20 -1.60 18.05
C LEU A 161 5.80 -2.19 18.27
N LEU A 162 4.90 -2.01 17.31
CA LEU A 162 3.52 -2.49 17.42
C LEU A 162 3.46 -4.02 17.35
N TYR A 163 4.16 -4.66 16.40
CA TYR A 163 4.18 -6.13 16.30
C TYR A 163 4.82 -6.80 17.53
N LYS A 164 5.82 -6.16 18.12
CA LYS A 164 6.42 -6.64 19.38
C LYS A 164 5.38 -6.72 20.50
N GLU A 165 4.49 -5.73 20.60
CA GLU A 165 3.41 -5.74 21.58
C GLU A 165 2.35 -6.79 21.24
N LEU A 166 1.93 -6.85 19.99
CA LEU A 166 0.92 -7.81 19.53
C LEU A 166 1.39 -9.28 19.70
N ASP A 167 2.68 -9.54 19.56
CA ASP A 167 3.25 -10.89 19.70
C ASP A 167 3.50 -11.30 21.19
N ARG A 168 3.33 -10.40 22.15
CA ARG A 168 3.54 -10.70 23.59
C ARG A 168 2.49 -11.62 24.19
N SER A 169 1.30 -11.62 23.64
CA SER A 169 0.14 -12.32 24.22
C SER A 169 -0.72 -12.94 23.12
N LYS A 170 -1.33 -14.08 23.43
CA LYS A 170 -2.36 -14.70 22.55
C LYS A 170 -3.68 -13.94 22.57
N PHE A 171 -3.81 -12.91 23.40
CA PHE A 171 -4.97 -12.02 23.41
C PHE A 171 -5.05 -11.17 22.12
N TRP A 172 -3.90 -10.72 21.63
CA TRP A 172 -3.78 -10.04 20.36
C TRP A 172 -3.59 -11.09 19.26
N ILE A 173 -4.39 -11.03 18.21
CA ILE A 173 -4.35 -11.99 17.11
C ILE A 173 -3.99 -11.25 15.82
N PRO A 174 -2.69 -11.04 15.52
CA PRO A 174 -2.24 -10.44 14.25
C PRO A 174 -2.80 -11.21 13.07
N HIS A 175 -3.27 -10.50 12.06
CA HIS A 175 -3.94 -11.13 10.92
C HIS A 175 -2.94 -11.77 9.96
N ALA A 176 -1.96 -10.99 9.51
CA ALA A 176 -0.97 -11.45 8.53
C ALA A 176 0.05 -12.42 9.16
N ASN A 177 0.45 -13.41 8.39
CA ASN A 177 1.57 -14.28 8.72
C ASN A 177 2.87 -13.48 8.86
N LYS A 178 3.80 -13.94 9.71
CA LYS A 178 4.99 -13.17 10.08
C LYS A 178 5.89 -12.79 8.90
N ASP A 179 5.95 -13.63 7.89
CA ASP A 179 6.78 -13.49 6.69
C ASP A 179 6.25 -12.46 5.68
N CYS A 180 4.99 -12.06 5.83
CA CYS A 180 4.35 -11.10 4.92
C CYS A 180 3.65 -9.94 5.64
N ARG A 181 4.01 -9.65 6.88
CA ARG A 181 3.45 -8.54 7.66
C ARG A 181 3.76 -7.19 7.04
N SER A 182 2.74 -6.37 6.89
CA SER A 182 2.89 -5.00 6.40
C SER A 182 3.58 -4.10 7.42
N VAL A 183 4.53 -3.29 6.96
CA VAL A 183 5.11 -2.20 7.78
C VAL A 183 4.26 -0.92 7.74
N MET A 184 3.22 -0.89 6.90
CA MET A 184 2.34 0.27 6.69
C MET A 184 0.97 0.10 7.33
N ASN A 185 0.41 -1.11 7.31
CA ASN A 185 -0.94 -1.39 7.80
C ASN A 185 -0.90 -2.63 8.71
N VAL A 186 -0.89 -2.41 9.99
CA VAL A 186 -0.92 -3.50 10.98
C VAL A 186 -2.37 -3.81 11.32
N THR A 187 -2.78 -5.07 11.12
CA THR A 187 -4.14 -5.53 11.36
C THR A 187 -4.14 -6.66 12.38
N TRP A 188 -5.14 -6.67 13.27
CA TRP A 188 -5.30 -7.72 14.26
C TRP A 188 -6.74 -7.87 14.70
N ARG A 189 -7.01 -8.96 15.39
CA ARG A 189 -8.28 -9.28 16.02
C ARG A 189 -8.10 -9.45 17.52
N LEU A 190 -9.22 -9.40 18.24
CA LEU A 190 -9.32 -9.83 19.62
C LEU A 190 -10.15 -11.13 19.68
N PRO A 191 -10.17 -11.83 20.84
CA PRO A 191 -10.89 -13.11 20.97
C PRO A 191 -12.40 -13.03 20.72
N SER A 192 -13.01 -11.86 20.85
CA SER A 192 -14.42 -11.66 20.51
C SER A 192 -14.70 -10.27 19.93
N ILE A 193 -15.82 -10.14 19.24
CA ILE A 193 -16.28 -8.86 18.64
C ILE A 193 -16.58 -7.84 19.75
N GLU A 194 -17.13 -8.25 20.87
CA GLU A 194 -17.43 -7.38 22.02
C GLU A 194 -16.15 -6.76 22.60
N LEU A 195 -15.04 -7.53 22.62
CA LEU A 195 -13.74 -7.03 23.03
C LEU A 195 -13.16 -6.05 22.00
N GLU A 196 -13.35 -6.30 20.70
CA GLU A 196 -12.95 -5.35 19.66
C GLU A 196 -13.71 -4.02 19.78
N GLU A 197 -15.01 -4.06 19.98
CA GLU A 197 -15.84 -2.87 20.18
C GLU A 197 -15.43 -2.10 21.43
N LYS A 198 -15.21 -2.80 22.54
CA LYS A 198 -14.73 -2.20 23.78
C LYS A 198 -13.36 -1.55 23.60
N PHE A 199 -12.41 -2.25 22.97
CA PHE A 199 -11.07 -1.71 22.67
C PHE A 199 -11.17 -0.43 21.83
N LEU A 200 -11.99 -0.42 20.79
CA LEU A 200 -12.16 0.74 19.92
C LEU A 200 -12.78 1.94 20.67
N GLN A 201 -13.72 1.69 21.56
CA GLN A 201 -14.30 2.73 22.39
C GLN A 201 -13.27 3.30 23.38
N GLU A 202 -12.59 2.45 24.15
CA GLU A 202 -11.58 2.88 25.13
C GLU A 202 -10.40 3.58 24.45
N SER A 203 -10.00 3.10 23.27
CA SER A 203 -8.95 3.77 22.47
C SER A 203 -9.37 5.18 22.06
N LEU A 204 -10.63 5.37 21.65
CA LEU A 204 -11.13 6.69 21.27
C LEU A 204 -11.19 7.63 22.47
N GLU A 205 -11.62 7.14 23.63
CA GLU A 205 -11.62 7.88 24.89
C GLU A 205 -10.21 8.28 25.34
N ALA A 206 -9.23 7.43 25.06
CA ALA A 206 -7.80 7.72 25.26
C ALA A 206 -7.17 8.64 24.18
N GLY A 207 -7.96 9.11 23.20
CA GLY A 207 -7.49 9.98 22.12
C GLY A 207 -6.84 9.25 20.94
N LEU A 208 -6.95 7.91 20.89
CA LEU A 208 -6.40 7.06 19.81
C LEU A 208 -7.50 6.77 18.76
N GLY A 209 -7.69 7.70 17.83
CA GLY A 209 -8.67 7.56 16.75
C GLY A 209 -8.16 6.77 15.54
N GLY A 210 -9.09 6.30 14.68
CA GLY A 210 -8.77 5.71 13.39
C GLY A 210 -8.34 4.24 13.41
N LEU A 211 -8.56 3.53 14.53
CA LEU A 211 -8.14 2.13 14.70
C LEU A 211 -9.15 1.10 14.18
N LYS A 212 -10.39 1.51 13.89
CA LYS A 212 -11.41 0.59 13.37
C LYS A 212 -10.98 -0.01 12.03
N GLY A 213 -11.03 -1.32 11.91
CA GLY A 213 -10.77 -2.04 10.67
C GLY A 213 -11.74 -1.67 9.55
N HIS A 214 -11.44 -2.10 8.33
CA HIS A 214 -12.28 -1.80 7.19
C HIS A 214 -13.67 -2.44 7.35
N ARG A 215 -14.72 -1.75 6.90
CA ARG A 215 -16.11 -2.19 7.03
C ARG A 215 -16.42 -3.59 6.47
N SER A 216 -15.66 -4.04 5.48
CA SER A 216 -15.81 -5.38 4.88
C SER A 216 -15.04 -6.48 5.60
N VAL A 217 -14.09 -6.14 6.48
CA VAL A 217 -13.21 -7.09 7.17
C VAL A 217 -13.47 -7.09 8.67
N GLY A 218 -13.74 -5.91 9.26
CA GLY A 218 -13.83 -5.74 10.71
C GLY A 218 -12.45 -5.70 11.38
N GLY A 219 -12.42 -6.01 12.67
CA GLY A 219 -11.20 -6.02 13.47
C GLY A 219 -10.61 -4.64 13.71
N ILE A 220 -9.33 -4.62 14.00
CA ILE A 220 -8.56 -3.42 14.32
C ILE A 220 -7.46 -3.24 13.29
N ARG A 221 -7.19 -1.98 12.92
CA ARG A 221 -6.14 -1.64 11.96
C ARG A 221 -5.47 -0.34 12.33
N ALA A 222 -4.16 -0.37 12.53
CA ALA A 222 -3.32 0.81 12.61
C ALA A 222 -2.66 1.10 11.26
N SER A 223 -2.86 2.29 10.72
CA SER A 223 -2.21 2.76 9.49
C SER A 223 -1.01 3.62 9.86
N LEU A 224 0.19 3.10 9.64
CA LEU A 224 1.46 3.66 10.08
C LEU A 224 2.17 4.46 8.97
N TYR A 225 1.42 5.14 8.12
CA TYR A 225 1.96 5.89 6.98
C TYR A 225 3.04 6.90 7.39
N ASN A 226 3.78 7.44 6.43
CA ASN A 226 4.89 8.37 6.67
C ASN A 226 4.52 9.53 7.60
N GLY A 227 3.30 10.03 7.51
CA GLY A 227 2.80 11.10 8.37
C GLY A 227 2.43 10.69 9.81
N CYS A 228 2.42 9.38 10.13
CA CYS A 228 2.17 8.91 11.49
C CYS A 228 3.47 8.99 12.31
N PRO A 229 3.55 9.79 13.38
CA PRO A 229 4.73 9.87 14.22
C PRO A 229 4.87 8.61 15.09
N ILE A 230 6.11 8.31 15.52
CA ILE A 230 6.39 7.14 16.38
C ILE A 230 5.67 7.26 17.72
N GLU A 231 5.51 8.46 18.25
CA GLU A 231 4.84 8.76 19.51
C GLU A 231 3.37 8.29 19.51
N SER A 232 2.71 8.31 18.35
CA SER A 232 1.35 7.75 18.21
C SER A 232 1.34 6.24 18.39
N VAL A 233 2.36 5.55 17.92
CA VAL A 233 2.50 4.09 18.12
C VAL A 233 2.91 3.78 19.56
N GLU A 234 3.79 4.57 20.15
CA GLU A 234 4.15 4.45 21.58
C GLU A 234 2.93 4.64 22.50
N ALA A 235 2.05 5.59 22.15
CA ALA A 235 0.79 5.76 22.90
C ALA A 235 -0.16 4.57 22.74
N LEU A 236 -0.19 3.95 21.57
CA LEU A 236 -1.06 2.79 21.29
C LEU A 236 -0.59 1.52 22.03
N VAL A 237 0.70 1.34 22.27
CA VAL A 237 1.26 0.15 22.94
C VAL A 237 1.34 0.28 24.45
N ARG A 238 1.03 1.43 25.03
CA ARG A 238 0.93 1.68 26.47
C ARG A 238 -0.41 1.23 27.03
#